data_8a862eec0dbc6140f6e73eef38f4f4f8
#
_entry.id   8a862eec0dbc6140f6e73eef38f4f4f8
#
_cell.length_a   1.000
_cell.length_b   1.000
_cell.length_c   1.000
_cell.angle_alpha   90.00
_cell.angle_beta   90.00
_cell.angle_gamma   90.00
#
_symmetry.space_group_name_H-M   'P 1'
#
loop_
_entity.id
_entity.type
_entity.pdbx_description
1 polymer ?
#
loop_
_entity_poly.entity_id
_entity_poly.type
_entity_poly.pdbx_seq_one_letter_code
_entity_poly.pdbx_strand_id
1 'polypeptide(L)'
;MISRRVLSSLFFALLLVFGCATTQPKIPMDMASAQPGDRVMFQGKPVKLLGPPISIGKPLPSVDLVDAMTMSDVDLSKERGSVLLLSIVPSLDTPVCDAQTHYLGEKGNDLAPNVKRIVISRDTPFAQKRFAKEAKLTNLQYLSDYKQGDFARATGLLTEGMMLFARSVIVVDRTGIVRYIQVVPEMTHLPHMDKAFEKAAELAKSGS
;
A
#
# COMPACT_ATOMS: atom_id res chain seq x y z
N MET A 1 19.11 27.90 78.82
CA MET A 1 19.38 28.10 77.40
C MET A 1 19.12 26.78 76.72
N ILE A 2 17.94 26.57 76.11
CA ILE A 2 17.50 25.33 75.51
C ILE A 2 17.43 25.56 74.00
N SER A 3 18.31 24.85 73.26
CA SER A 3 18.34 24.88 71.79
C SER A 3 17.33 23.89 71.23
N ARG A 4 16.33 24.40 70.52
CA ARG A 4 15.35 23.58 69.78
C ARG A 4 15.91 23.26 68.38
N ARG A 5 16.23 22.00 68.14
CA ARG A 5 16.51 21.50 66.79
C ARG A 5 15.20 21.20 66.08
N VAL A 6 14.94 21.94 65.02
CA VAL A 6 13.81 21.69 64.11
C VAL A 6 14.26 20.64 63.08
N LEU A 7 13.64 19.45 63.15
CA LEU A 7 13.83 18.35 62.19
C LEU A 7 12.90 18.61 61.02
N SER A 8 13.45 19.01 59.86
CA SER A 8 12.70 19.25 58.64
C SER A 8 12.62 17.92 57.86
N SER A 9 11.45 17.24 57.89
CA SER A 9 11.17 16.02 57.12
C SER A 9 10.82 16.40 55.69
N LEU A 10 11.74 16.16 54.74
CA LEU A 10 11.46 16.21 53.31
C LEU A 10 10.63 14.97 52.90
N PHE A 11 9.35 15.20 52.62
CA PHE A 11 8.49 14.19 52.00
C PHE A 11 8.76 14.22 50.49
N PHE A 12 9.52 13.27 49.98
CA PHE A 12 9.75 13.05 48.56
C PHE A 12 8.55 12.29 47.98
N ALA A 13 7.59 13.03 47.40
CA ALA A 13 6.46 12.43 46.72
C ALA A 13 6.92 11.85 45.36
N LEU A 14 7.09 10.53 45.31
CA LEU A 14 7.38 9.79 44.07
C LEU A 14 6.12 9.72 43.22
N LEU A 15 5.99 10.63 42.25
CA LEU A 15 4.96 10.60 41.20
C LEU A 15 5.24 9.45 40.25
N LEU A 16 4.56 8.31 40.46
CA LEU A 16 4.49 7.23 39.47
C LEU A 16 3.64 7.68 38.28
N VAL A 17 4.31 8.13 37.24
CA VAL A 17 3.66 8.38 35.94
C VAL A 17 3.37 7.02 35.32
N PHE A 18 2.14 6.52 35.48
CA PHE A 18 1.62 5.40 34.67
C PHE A 18 1.48 5.89 33.24
N GLY A 19 2.49 5.70 32.42
CA GLY A 19 2.40 5.85 30.99
C GLY A 19 1.47 4.74 30.44
N CYS A 20 0.22 5.08 30.13
CA CYS A 20 -0.62 4.21 29.28
C CYS A 20 0.06 4.10 27.91
N ALA A 21 0.84 3.06 27.70
CA ALA A 21 1.24 2.65 26.36
C ALA A 21 -0.03 2.17 25.64
N THR A 22 -0.66 3.05 24.87
CA THR A 22 -1.73 2.69 23.94
C THR A 22 -1.07 1.84 22.85
N THR A 23 -1.12 0.51 22.99
CA THR A 23 -0.81 -0.42 21.90
C THR A 23 -1.82 -0.16 20.78
N GLN A 24 -1.38 0.48 19.71
CA GLN A 24 -2.17 0.58 18.48
C GLN A 24 -2.60 -0.83 18.07
N PRO A 25 -3.90 -1.07 17.79
CA PRO A 25 -4.34 -2.37 17.35
C PRO A 25 -3.57 -2.76 16.08
N LYS A 26 -2.94 -3.94 16.12
CA LYS A 26 -2.18 -4.45 14.96
C LYS A 26 -3.16 -4.67 13.81
N ILE A 27 -2.92 -4.02 12.67
CA ILE A 27 -3.73 -4.20 11.46
C ILE A 27 -3.63 -5.67 11.03
N PRO A 28 -4.74 -6.40 10.86
CA PRO A 28 -4.71 -7.78 10.38
C PRO A 28 -4.11 -7.88 8.97
N MET A 29 -3.54 -9.03 8.67
CA MET A 29 -3.00 -9.36 7.34
C MET A 29 -3.74 -10.57 6.79
N ASP A 30 -4.21 -10.48 5.54
CA ASP A 30 -4.82 -11.60 4.86
C ASP A 30 -3.77 -12.41 4.10
N MET A 31 -3.83 -13.74 4.27
CA MET A 31 -2.99 -14.69 3.53
C MET A 31 -3.70 -15.20 2.26
N ALA A 32 -5.01 -15.13 2.22
CA ALA A 32 -5.85 -15.49 1.08
C ALA A 32 -5.94 -14.37 0.04
N SER A 33 -6.46 -14.70 -1.12
CA SER A 33 -6.79 -13.76 -2.19
C SER A 33 -8.23 -13.92 -2.64
N ALA A 34 -8.96 -12.81 -2.74
CA ALA A 34 -10.19 -12.75 -3.50
C ALA A 34 -9.90 -12.79 -5.00
N GLN A 35 -10.93 -13.00 -5.81
CA GLN A 35 -10.82 -12.98 -7.28
C GLN A 35 -11.11 -11.57 -7.80
N PRO A 36 -10.23 -10.99 -8.67
CA PRO A 36 -10.57 -9.77 -9.40
C PRO A 36 -11.90 -9.94 -10.16
N GLY A 37 -12.71 -8.89 -10.21
CA GLY A 37 -14.01 -8.92 -10.92
C GLY A 37 -15.16 -9.62 -10.17
N ASP A 38 -14.92 -10.22 -9.00
CA ASP A 38 -15.97 -10.84 -8.16
C ASP A 38 -16.38 -9.88 -7.02
N ARG A 39 -15.91 -10.12 -5.80
CA ARG A 39 -16.25 -9.32 -4.61
C ARG A 39 -15.13 -9.34 -3.58
N VAL A 40 -15.13 -8.32 -2.74
CA VAL A 40 -14.35 -8.22 -1.51
C VAL A 40 -15.29 -7.85 -0.36
N MET A 41 -14.77 -7.82 0.86
CA MET A 41 -15.49 -7.31 2.03
C MET A 41 -14.93 -5.93 2.42
N PHE A 42 -15.80 -5.07 2.90
CA PHE A 42 -15.42 -3.82 3.57
C PHE A 42 -16.19 -3.72 4.88
N GLN A 43 -15.46 -3.81 6.00
CA GLN A 43 -16.02 -3.88 7.34
C GLN A 43 -17.12 -4.95 7.47
N GLY A 44 -16.84 -6.15 6.94
CA GLY A 44 -17.75 -7.30 6.97
C GLY A 44 -18.93 -7.22 5.98
N LYS A 45 -19.02 -6.17 5.15
CA LYS A 45 -20.07 -6.04 4.13
C LYS A 45 -19.51 -6.37 2.75
N PRO A 46 -20.23 -7.18 1.92
CA PRO A 46 -19.78 -7.51 0.59
C PRO A 46 -19.83 -6.29 -0.34
N VAL A 47 -18.76 -6.11 -1.13
CA VAL A 47 -18.63 -5.08 -2.14
C VAL A 47 -18.23 -5.75 -3.46
N LYS A 48 -19.05 -5.56 -4.49
CA LYS A 48 -18.81 -6.11 -5.83
C LYS A 48 -17.64 -5.38 -6.50
N LEU A 49 -16.85 -6.12 -7.27
CA LEU A 49 -15.81 -5.58 -8.13
C LEU A 49 -16.29 -5.47 -9.57
N LEU A 50 -15.97 -4.36 -10.22
CA LEU A 50 -16.40 -4.01 -11.56
C LEU A 50 -15.25 -4.20 -12.56
N GLY A 51 -15.57 -4.73 -13.72
CA GLY A 51 -14.66 -4.92 -14.85
C GLY A 51 -14.15 -6.35 -15.02
N PRO A 52 -13.44 -6.63 -16.12
CA PRO A 52 -12.89 -7.95 -16.40
C PRO A 52 -11.75 -8.28 -15.41
N PRO A 53 -11.64 -9.55 -14.98
CA PRO A 53 -10.59 -9.95 -14.04
C PRO A 53 -9.20 -9.94 -14.71
N ILE A 54 -8.24 -9.24 -14.08
CA ILE A 54 -6.82 -9.43 -14.41
C ILE A 54 -6.39 -10.84 -13.96
N SER A 55 -5.47 -11.48 -14.68
CA SER A 55 -5.07 -12.85 -14.40
C SER A 55 -3.55 -13.06 -14.53
N ILE A 56 -3.01 -13.97 -13.73
CA ILE A 56 -1.61 -14.40 -13.82
C ILE A 56 -1.37 -15.01 -15.22
N GLY A 57 -0.21 -14.71 -15.81
CA GLY A 57 0.18 -15.16 -17.14
C GLY A 57 -0.35 -14.29 -18.28
N LYS A 58 -1.13 -13.24 -17.99
CA LYS A 58 -1.62 -12.27 -18.98
C LYS A 58 -0.86 -10.95 -18.85
N PRO A 59 -0.77 -10.15 -19.92
CA PRO A 59 -0.20 -8.82 -19.84
C PRO A 59 -1.06 -7.87 -18.99
N LEU A 60 -0.43 -6.83 -18.42
CA LEU A 60 -1.17 -5.70 -17.85
C LEU A 60 -2.04 -5.05 -18.95
N PRO A 61 -3.25 -4.59 -18.62
CA PRO A 61 -4.06 -3.81 -19.56
C PRO A 61 -3.36 -2.47 -19.87
N SER A 62 -3.48 -2.03 -21.14
CA SER A 62 -2.99 -0.72 -21.59
C SER A 62 -3.97 0.36 -21.17
N VAL A 63 -3.59 1.13 -20.16
CA VAL A 63 -4.38 2.23 -19.59
C VAL A 63 -3.43 3.32 -19.09
N ASP A 64 -3.76 4.57 -19.34
CA ASP A 64 -3.00 5.71 -18.85
C ASP A 64 -3.35 6.04 -17.40
N LEU A 65 -2.34 6.06 -16.55
CA LEU A 65 -2.35 6.59 -15.19
C LEU A 65 -1.63 7.94 -15.18
N VAL A 66 -1.88 8.77 -14.17
CA VAL A 66 -1.18 10.06 -14.05
C VAL A 66 -0.10 9.98 -12.98
N ASP A 67 1.14 10.25 -13.37
CA ASP A 67 2.26 10.35 -12.43
C ASP A 67 2.10 11.59 -11.53
N ALA A 68 2.09 11.39 -10.23
CA ALA A 68 1.80 12.45 -9.25
C ALA A 68 2.89 13.54 -9.18
N MET A 69 4.12 13.23 -9.59
CA MET A 69 5.24 14.17 -9.49
C MET A 69 5.37 15.02 -10.75
N THR A 70 5.17 14.40 -11.91
CA THR A 70 5.38 15.02 -13.23
C THR A 70 4.09 15.47 -13.90
N MET A 71 2.93 14.98 -13.48
CA MET A 71 1.61 15.18 -14.12
C MET A 71 1.53 14.59 -15.52
N SER A 72 2.46 13.73 -15.92
CA SER A 72 2.44 13.04 -17.22
C SER A 72 1.63 11.76 -17.17
N ASP A 73 1.07 11.36 -18.29
CA ASP A 73 0.43 10.07 -18.43
C ASP A 73 1.48 8.95 -18.52
N VAL A 74 1.20 7.83 -17.83
CA VAL A 74 2.06 6.64 -17.74
C VAL A 74 1.23 5.40 -18.02
N ASP A 75 1.61 4.62 -19.03
CA ASP A 75 1.04 3.33 -19.35
C ASP A 75 2.01 2.21 -18.91
N LEU A 76 1.68 1.56 -17.79
CA LEU A 76 2.52 0.50 -17.21
C LEU A 76 2.62 -0.75 -18.12
N SER A 77 1.67 -0.95 -19.04
CA SER A 77 1.73 -2.06 -20.01
C SER A 77 2.88 -1.92 -21.01
N LYS A 78 3.45 -0.73 -21.15
CA LYS A 78 4.58 -0.41 -22.03
C LYS A 78 5.93 -0.54 -21.34
N GLU A 79 5.95 -0.67 -20.01
CA GLU A 79 7.18 -0.85 -19.25
C GLU A 79 7.88 -2.17 -19.59
N ARG A 80 9.18 -2.12 -19.83
CA ARG A 80 10.02 -3.28 -20.17
C ARG A 80 11.36 -3.22 -19.42
N GLY A 81 11.96 -4.38 -19.22
CA GLY A 81 13.30 -4.49 -18.61
C GLY A 81 13.31 -4.39 -17.09
N SER A 82 12.23 -3.92 -16.46
CA SER A 82 12.09 -3.84 -15.01
C SER A 82 10.97 -4.74 -14.51
N VAL A 83 11.12 -5.27 -13.31
CA VAL A 83 10.02 -5.92 -12.57
C VAL A 83 9.20 -4.80 -11.94
N LEU A 84 7.87 -4.86 -12.04
CA LEU A 84 6.98 -3.89 -11.39
C LEU A 84 6.34 -4.53 -10.15
N LEU A 85 6.50 -3.90 -9.00
CA LEU A 85 5.80 -4.23 -7.76
C LEU A 85 4.76 -3.14 -7.51
N LEU A 86 3.50 -3.46 -7.81
CA LEU A 86 2.37 -2.54 -7.72
C LEU A 86 1.65 -2.74 -6.38
N SER A 87 1.67 -1.73 -5.54
CA SER A 87 0.87 -1.62 -4.32
C SER A 87 -0.37 -0.79 -4.62
N ILE A 88 -1.52 -1.44 -4.67
CA ILE A 88 -2.80 -0.80 -5.04
C ILE A 88 -3.62 -0.60 -3.79
N VAL A 89 -3.97 0.64 -3.51
CA VAL A 89 -4.66 1.04 -2.28
C VAL A 89 -5.94 1.84 -2.58
N PRO A 90 -6.98 1.71 -1.74
CA PRO A 90 -8.21 2.51 -1.87
C PRO A 90 -7.95 4.02 -1.84
N SER A 91 -7.29 4.52 -0.80
CA SER A 91 -6.91 5.92 -0.63
C SER A 91 -5.79 6.07 0.39
N LEU A 92 -4.76 6.84 0.05
CA LEU A 92 -3.59 7.10 0.90
C LEU A 92 -3.94 7.82 2.21
N ASP A 93 -5.07 8.52 2.26
CA ASP A 93 -5.54 9.23 3.46
C ASP A 93 -6.16 8.28 4.52
N THR A 94 -5.91 6.95 4.44
CA THR A 94 -6.43 5.98 5.41
C THR A 94 -5.31 5.20 6.10
N PRO A 95 -5.45 4.85 7.41
CA PRO A 95 -4.36 4.25 8.20
C PRO A 95 -3.81 2.93 7.62
N VAL A 96 -4.68 2.09 7.02
CA VAL A 96 -4.25 0.80 6.45
C VAL A 96 -3.49 1.00 5.15
N CYS A 97 -3.87 2.00 4.34
CA CYS A 97 -3.16 2.34 3.10
C CYS A 97 -1.81 2.99 3.39
N ASP A 98 -1.76 3.86 4.41
CA ASP A 98 -0.52 4.44 4.92
C ASP A 98 0.45 3.34 5.35
N ALA A 99 0.02 2.41 6.21
CA ALA A 99 0.83 1.27 6.66
C ALA A 99 1.33 0.39 5.51
N GLN A 100 0.48 0.07 4.51
CA GLN A 100 0.88 -0.69 3.33
C GLN A 100 1.94 0.05 2.51
N THR A 101 1.81 1.37 2.37
CA THR A 101 2.73 2.21 1.59
C THR A 101 4.07 2.38 2.31
N HIS A 102 4.07 2.56 3.63
CA HIS A 102 5.28 2.54 4.45
C HIS A 102 6.02 1.20 4.33
N TYR A 103 5.28 0.09 4.40
CA TYR A 103 5.89 -1.23 4.23
C TYR A 103 6.57 -1.38 2.86
N LEU A 104 5.92 -0.93 1.77
CA LEU A 104 6.50 -0.93 0.43
C LEU A 104 7.76 -0.05 0.35
N GLY A 105 7.73 1.13 0.95
CA GLY A 105 8.83 2.10 0.88
C GLY A 105 10.04 1.69 1.70
N GLU A 106 9.82 1.20 2.92
CA GLU A 106 10.89 0.88 3.88
C GLU A 106 11.53 -0.48 3.59
N LYS A 107 10.71 -1.55 3.56
CA LYS A 107 11.19 -2.92 3.26
C LYS A 107 11.62 -3.09 1.82
N GLY A 108 11.00 -2.39 0.89
CA GLY A 108 11.36 -2.45 -0.52
C GLY A 108 12.74 -1.88 -0.85
N ASN A 109 13.43 -1.23 0.08
CA ASN A 109 14.81 -0.76 -0.12
C ASN A 109 15.81 -1.92 -0.31
N ASP A 110 15.48 -3.12 0.18
CA ASP A 110 16.31 -4.32 0.03
C ASP A 110 16.12 -5.00 -1.35
N LEU A 111 15.16 -4.55 -2.16
CA LEU A 111 14.94 -5.07 -3.50
C LEU A 111 16.00 -4.55 -4.48
N ALA A 112 16.27 -5.38 -5.50
CA ALA A 112 17.22 -5.02 -6.56
C ALA A 112 16.79 -3.74 -7.30
N PRO A 113 17.74 -2.92 -7.83
CA PRO A 113 17.43 -1.66 -8.50
C PRO A 113 16.53 -1.78 -9.74
N ASN A 114 16.44 -2.97 -10.33
CA ASN A 114 15.56 -3.27 -11.46
C ASN A 114 14.12 -3.64 -11.05
N VAL A 115 13.78 -3.50 -9.77
CA VAL A 115 12.40 -3.58 -9.27
C VAL A 115 11.85 -2.18 -9.05
N LYS A 116 10.91 -1.77 -9.88
CA LYS A 116 10.19 -0.50 -9.71
C LYS A 116 9.05 -0.71 -8.69
N ARG A 117 9.03 0.11 -7.64
CA ARG A 117 7.99 0.10 -6.60
C ARG A 117 7.01 1.22 -6.87
N ILE A 118 5.75 0.86 -7.08
CA ILE A 118 4.72 1.76 -7.58
C ILE A 118 3.50 1.68 -6.68
N VAL A 119 3.03 2.83 -6.23
CA VAL A 119 1.77 2.99 -5.49
C VAL A 119 0.70 3.49 -6.45
N ILE A 120 -0.45 2.82 -6.47
CA ILE A 120 -1.59 3.21 -7.32
C ILE A 120 -2.80 3.43 -6.44
N SER A 121 -3.46 4.57 -6.59
CA SER A 121 -4.72 4.88 -5.90
C SER A 121 -5.64 5.75 -6.76
N ARG A 122 -6.87 5.94 -6.27
CA ARG A 122 -7.84 6.87 -6.88
C ARG A 122 -7.71 8.31 -6.33
N ASP A 123 -6.76 8.54 -5.43
CA ASP A 123 -6.45 9.89 -4.96
C ASP A 123 -5.96 10.76 -6.12
N THR A 124 -6.23 12.06 -6.06
CA THR A 124 -5.68 12.99 -7.05
C THR A 124 -4.15 13.02 -7.00
N PRO A 125 -3.46 13.32 -8.11
CA PRO A 125 -2.00 13.46 -8.11
C PRO A 125 -1.49 14.44 -7.04
N PHE A 126 -2.25 15.49 -6.75
CA PHE A 126 -1.92 16.47 -5.71
C PHE A 126 -1.94 15.88 -4.31
N ALA A 127 -2.94 15.03 -4.00
CA ALA A 127 -3.03 14.34 -2.72
C ALA A 127 -1.90 13.31 -2.57
N GLN A 128 -1.63 12.52 -3.61
CA GLN A 128 -0.50 11.56 -3.62
C GLN A 128 0.85 12.27 -3.40
N LYS A 129 1.08 13.41 -4.08
CA LYS A 129 2.31 14.20 -3.92
C LYS A 129 2.45 14.76 -2.51
N ARG A 130 1.36 15.24 -1.90
CA ARG A 130 1.34 15.68 -0.50
C ARG A 130 1.70 14.53 0.43
N PHE A 131 1.03 13.38 0.29
CA PHE A 131 1.29 12.18 1.07
C PHE A 131 2.77 11.75 0.99
N ALA A 132 3.32 11.60 -0.22
CA ALA A 132 4.72 11.21 -0.42
C ALA A 132 5.71 12.11 0.32
N LYS A 133 5.45 13.42 0.35
CA LYS A 133 6.27 14.41 1.06
C LYS A 133 6.12 14.29 2.58
N GLU A 134 4.92 14.20 3.10
CA GLU A 134 4.60 14.12 4.54
C GLU A 134 5.11 12.81 5.14
N ALA A 135 4.87 11.68 4.45
CA ALA A 135 5.35 10.36 4.83
C ALA A 135 6.87 10.16 4.60
N LYS A 136 7.54 11.07 3.91
CA LYS A 136 8.98 10.98 3.52
C LYS A 136 9.29 9.73 2.67
N LEU A 137 8.33 9.28 1.88
CA LEU A 137 8.43 8.10 0.99
C LEU A 137 8.61 8.55 -0.47
N THR A 138 9.68 9.31 -0.74
CA THR A 138 9.98 9.86 -2.08
C THR A 138 10.70 8.86 -2.99
N ASN A 139 11.01 7.66 -2.50
CA ASN A 139 11.66 6.56 -3.22
C ASN A 139 10.67 5.62 -3.93
N LEU A 140 9.40 5.98 -3.95
CA LEU A 140 8.31 5.29 -4.64
C LEU A 140 7.79 6.13 -5.81
N GLN A 141 7.31 5.46 -6.85
CA GLN A 141 6.51 6.12 -7.89
C GLN A 141 5.04 6.11 -7.46
N TYR A 142 4.35 7.22 -7.64
CA TYR A 142 2.93 7.38 -7.32
C TYR A 142 2.14 7.63 -8.59
N LEU A 143 1.20 6.75 -8.89
CA LEU A 143 0.36 6.83 -10.07
C LEU A 143 -1.12 6.93 -9.67
N SER A 144 -1.80 7.90 -10.24
CA SER A 144 -3.20 8.21 -9.95
C SER A 144 -4.13 7.75 -11.07
N ASP A 145 -5.18 7.01 -10.70
CA ASP A 145 -6.30 6.62 -11.57
C ASP A 145 -7.53 7.52 -11.33
N TYR A 146 -7.30 8.81 -10.98
CA TYR A 146 -8.35 9.71 -10.49
C TYR A 146 -9.38 10.11 -11.56
N LYS A 147 -9.00 10.13 -12.83
CA LYS A 147 -9.86 10.57 -13.93
C LYS A 147 -11.12 9.67 -13.99
N GLN A 148 -11.10 8.64 -14.80
CA GLN A 148 -12.26 7.76 -15.03
C GLN A 148 -12.22 6.45 -14.22
N GLY A 149 -11.09 6.08 -13.62
CA GLY A 149 -10.92 4.79 -12.97
C GLY A 149 -10.73 3.66 -13.97
N ASP A 150 -10.08 3.96 -15.08
CA ASP A 150 -9.96 3.04 -16.20
C ASP A 150 -9.05 1.87 -15.85
N PHE A 151 -7.96 2.11 -15.11
CA PHE A 151 -7.08 1.04 -14.66
C PHE A 151 -7.78 0.14 -13.62
N ALA A 152 -8.51 0.73 -12.67
CA ALA A 152 -9.29 -0.03 -11.70
C ALA A 152 -10.33 -0.91 -12.38
N ARG A 153 -11.01 -0.39 -13.40
CA ARG A 153 -12.00 -1.12 -14.18
C ARG A 153 -11.35 -2.19 -15.07
N ALA A 154 -10.28 -1.86 -15.79
CA ALA A 154 -9.59 -2.78 -16.70
C ALA A 154 -8.92 -3.96 -15.98
N THR A 155 -8.67 -3.83 -14.67
CA THR A 155 -8.08 -4.89 -13.84
C THR A 155 -9.11 -5.67 -13.01
N GLY A 156 -10.40 -5.27 -13.03
CA GLY A 156 -11.44 -5.86 -12.19
C GLY A 156 -11.26 -5.55 -10.70
N LEU A 157 -10.63 -4.41 -10.38
CA LEU A 157 -10.35 -3.97 -9.01
C LEU A 157 -11.18 -2.76 -8.58
N LEU A 158 -12.08 -2.25 -9.43
CA LEU A 158 -12.94 -1.11 -9.09
C LEU A 158 -14.09 -1.57 -8.20
N THR A 159 -14.23 -0.99 -7.02
CA THR A 159 -15.35 -1.29 -6.11
C THR A 159 -16.62 -0.58 -6.53
N GLU A 160 -17.73 -1.34 -6.59
CA GLU A 160 -19.06 -0.77 -6.83
C GLU A 160 -19.49 0.14 -5.68
N GLY A 161 -20.12 1.25 -5.98
CA GLY A 161 -20.61 2.23 -5.01
C GLY A 161 -19.53 3.18 -4.48
N MET A 162 -18.43 2.65 -3.92
CA MET A 162 -17.33 3.49 -3.42
C MET A 162 -16.46 4.08 -4.54
N MET A 163 -16.39 3.41 -5.69
CA MET A 163 -15.55 3.82 -6.83
C MET A 163 -14.07 3.98 -6.47
N LEU A 164 -13.59 3.17 -5.52
CA LEU A 164 -12.20 3.06 -5.09
C LEU A 164 -11.59 1.74 -5.59
N PHE A 165 -10.29 1.58 -5.44
CA PHE A 165 -9.66 0.28 -5.66
C PHE A 165 -9.98 -0.70 -4.53
N ALA A 166 -10.18 -1.96 -4.86
CA ALA A 166 -9.96 -3.06 -3.93
C ALA A 166 -8.46 -3.11 -3.59
N ARG A 167 -8.15 -3.23 -2.30
CA ARG A 167 -6.76 -3.34 -1.84
C ARG A 167 -6.10 -4.57 -2.45
N SER A 168 -4.95 -4.37 -3.09
CA SER A 168 -4.25 -5.47 -3.75
C SER A 168 -2.75 -5.22 -3.90
N VAL A 169 -2.01 -6.27 -4.23
CA VAL A 169 -0.62 -6.20 -4.66
C VAL A 169 -0.44 -7.07 -5.90
N ILE A 170 0.29 -6.54 -6.90
CA ILE A 170 0.53 -7.21 -8.18
C ILE A 170 2.02 -7.16 -8.47
N VAL A 171 2.58 -8.27 -8.97
CA VAL A 171 3.96 -8.30 -9.50
C VAL A 171 3.91 -8.63 -10.98
N VAL A 172 4.58 -7.79 -11.77
CA VAL A 172 4.69 -7.90 -13.23
C VAL A 172 6.14 -8.12 -13.59
N ASP A 173 6.42 -9.06 -14.49
CA ASP A 173 7.78 -9.31 -14.94
C ASP A 173 8.29 -8.27 -15.95
N ARG A 174 9.56 -8.43 -16.35
CA ARG A 174 10.26 -7.53 -17.28
C ARG A 174 9.66 -7.47 -18.69
N THR A 175 8.78 -8.43 -19.02
CA THR A 175 8.09 -8.51 -20.31
C THR A 175 6.67 -7.95 -20.26
N GLY A 176 6.24 -7.47 -19.09
CA GLY A 176 4.90 -6.89 -18.86
C GLY A 176 3.83 -7.93 -18.53
N ILE A 177 4.23 -9.18 -18.17
CA ILE A 177 3.30 -10.25 -17.81
C ILE A 177 3.11 -10.30 -16.29
N VAL A 178 1.85 -10.40 -15.87
CA VAL A 178 1.48 -10.54 -14.46
C VAL A 178 1.93 -11.91 -13.94
N ARG A 179 2.69 -11.93 -12.84
CA ARG A 179 3.24 -13.15 -12.22
C ARG A 179 2.74 -13.40 -10.81
N TYR A 180 2.18 -12.40 -10.18
CA TYR A 180 1.57 -12.53 -8.85
C TYR A 180 0.44 -11.51 -8.71
N ILE A 181 -0.64 -11.94 -8.07
CA ILE A 181 -1.77 -11.09 -7.68
C ILE A 181 -2.25 -11.56 -6.31
N GLN A 182 -2.47 -10.60 -5.42
CA GLN A 182 -3.30 -10.81 -4.25
C GLN A 182 -4.29 -9.65 -4.15
N VAL A 183 -5.58 -9.97 -4.16
CA VAL A 183 -6.67 -9.04 -3.82
C VAL A 183 -7.10 -9.36 -2.41
N VAL A 184 -6.97 -8.40 -1.50
CA VAL A 184 -7.25 -8.60 -0.07
C VAL A 184 -8.75 -8.83 0.14
N PRO A 185 -9.15 -9.98 0.71
CA PRO A 185 -10.57 -10.31 0.91
C PRO A 185 -11.32 -9.30 1.77
N GLU A 186 -10.70 -8.76 2.83
CA GLU A 186 -11.25 -7.69 3.67
C GLU A 186 -10.42 -6.41 3.48
N MET A 187 -10.99 -5.38 2.88
CA MET A 187 -10.27 -4.16 2.48
C MET A 187 -9.61 -3.40 3.65
N THR A 188 -10.01 -3.69 4.88
CA THR A 188 -9.41 -3.13 6.11
C THR A 188 -8.19 -3.90 6.60
N HIS A 189 -7.81 -5.00 5.93
CA HIS A 189 -6.62 -5.80 6.22
C HIS A 189 -5.47 -5.44 5.28
N LEU A 190 -4.24 -5.82 5.66
CA LEU A 190 -3.04 -5.71 4.83
C LEU A 190 -2.93 -6.92 3.89
N PRO A 191 -2.33 -6.77 2.69
CA PRO A 191 -1.90 -7.91 1.88
C PRO A 191 -0.65 -8.57 2.47
N HIS A 192 -0.38 -9.82 2.06
CA HIS A 192 0.87 -10.53 2.37
C HIS A 192 2.03 -9.97 1.53
N MET A 193 2.51 -8.78 1.91
CA MET A 193 3.54 -8.04 1.16
C MET A 193 4.85 -8.82 1.02
N ASP A 194 5.27 -9.61 2.03
CA ASP A 194 6.51 -10.38 1.98
C ASP A 194 6.50 -11.36 0.80
N LYS A 195 5.37 -12.02 0.54
CA LYS A 195 5.23 -12.92 -0.61
C LYS A 195 5.36 -12.18 -1.95
N ALA A 196 4.86 -10.96 -2.03
CA ALA A 196 5.02 -10.12 -3.21
C ALA A 196 6.49 -9.68 -3.39
N PHE A 197 7.19 -9.35 -2.29
CA PHE A 197 8.63 -9.03 -2.32
C PHE A 197 9.47 -10.23 -2.76
N GLU A 198 9.20 -11.43 -2.22
CA GLU A 198 9.88 -12.68 -2.62
C GLU A 198 9.71 -12.91 -4.12
N LYS A 199 8.48 -12.76 -4.64
CA LYS A 199 8.21 -12.93 -6.07
C LYS A 199 8.90 -11.88 -6.93
N ALA A 200 8.91 -10.63 -6.50
CA ALA A 200 9.62 -9.55 -7.21
C ALA A 200 11.13 -9.80 -7.23
N ALA A 201 11.71 -10.24 -6.10
CA ALA A 201 13.13 -10.57 -6.00
C ALA A 201 13.52 -11.79 -6.86
N GLU A 202 12.67 -12.82 -6.92
CA GLU A 202 12.83 -13.99 -7.80
C GLU A 202 12.92 -13.55 -9.28
N LEU A 203 11.94 -12.75 -9.73
CA LEU A 203 11.86 -12.28 -11.11
C LEU A 203 12.97 -11.28 -11.47
N ALA A 204 13.48 -10.54 -10.48
CA ALA A 204 14.61 -9.64 -10.68
C ALA A 204 15.93 -10.38 -10.95
N LYS A 205 16.08 -11.61 -10.43
CA LYS A 205 17.26 -12.47 -10.61
C LYS A 205 17.21 -13.30 -11.90
N SER A 206 16.04 -13.71 -12.35
CA SER A 206 15.83 -14.67 -13.45
C SER A 206 16.04 -14.10 -14.86
N GLY A 207 16.81 -13.03 -15.05
CA GLY A 207 17.03 -12.38 -16.33
C GLY A 207 18.41 -11.76 -16.48
N SER A 208 19.39 -12.33 -15.78
CA SER A 208 20.83 -12.00 -15.94
C SER A 208 21.45 -12.91 -16.95
#